data_500183ba2dc53dac1ef88b96d277117a
#
_entry.id   500183ba2dc53dac1ef88b96d277117a
#
_cell.length_a   1.000
_cell.length_b   1.000
_cell.length_c   1.000
_cell.angle_alpha   90.00
_cell.angle_beta   90.00
_cell.angle_gamma   90.00
#
_symmetry.space_group_name_H-M   'P 1'
#
loop_
_entity.id
_entity.type
_entity.pdbx_description
1 polymer ?
#
loop_
_entity_poly.entity_id
_entity_poly.type
_entity_poly.pdbx_seq_one_letter_code
_entity_poly.pdbx_strand_id
1 'polypeptide(L)'
;MRAWNFCAGPAAIPEEVLKEVQEELLEWNDAKSSVMEVSHRSDFFQEVASESKKDFIELLNIPENYDVLFLQGGATQQFAMIPLNFVKNGKANYLMTGTWSKKAIAAASKYLEITIPISNEDNKLSLIHISEPTRRVF
;
A
#
# COMPACT_ATOMS: atom_id res chain seq x y z
N MET A 1 -5.31 28.97 2.75
CA MET A 1 -4.72 28.29 1.57
C MET A 1 -4.17 26.95 2.04
N ARG A 2 -4.54 25.82 1.39
CA ARG A 2 -4.01 24.50 1.72
C ARG A 2 -2.55 24.39 1.30
N ALA A 3 -1.72 23.75 2.14
CA ALA A 3 -0.34 23.42 1.77
C ALA A 3 -0.30 22.25 0.77
N TRP A 4 0.65 22.29 -0.13
CA TRP A 4 0.95 21.17 -1.02
C TRP A 4 1.70 20.08 -0.25
N ASN A 5 1.10 18.91 -0.11
CA ASN A 5 1.71 17.77 0.56
C ASN A 5 2.17 16.73 -0.47
N PHE A 6 3.48 16.62 -0.65
CA PHE A 6 4.13 15.67 -1.55
C PHE A 6 4.68 14.42 -0.85
N CYS A 7 4.22 14.12 0.37
CA CYS A 7 4.58 12.87 1.03
C CYS A 7 4.10 11.65 0.25
N ALA A 8 4.82 10.55 0.38
CA ALA A 8 4.43 9.27 -0.22
C ALA A 8 3.18 8.65 0.45
N GLY A 9 2.88 9.06 1.68
CA GLY A 9 1.71 8.70 2.48
C GLY A 9 1.95 9.00 3.97
N PRO A 10 0.94 9.64 4.61
CA PRO A 10 -0.26 10.21 4.03
C PRO A 10 0.03 11.38 3.08
N ALA A 11 -0.70 11.45 1.98
CA ALA A 11 -0.47 12.40 0.89
C ALA A 11 -1.63 13.38 0.70
N ALA A 12 -1.50 14.30 -0.24
CA ALA A 12 -2.58 15.20 -0.62
C ALA A 12 -3.73 14.41 -1.27
N ILE A 13 -4.94 14.73 -0.86
CA ILE A 13 -6.19 14.25 -1.46
C ILE A 13 -6.77 15.42 -2.28
N PRO A 14 -7.38 15.19 -3.45
CA PRO A 14 -8.10 16.22 -4.19
C PRO A 14 -9.11 16.96 -3.32
N GLU A 15 -9.23 18.25 -3.52
CA GLU A 15 -10.08 19.09 -2.66
C GLU A 15 -11.57 18.75 -2.82
N GLU A 16 -11.96 18.37 -4.03
CA GLU A 16 -13.30 17.93 -4.35
C GLU A 16 -13.71 16.73 -3.52
N VAL A 17 -12.84 15.70 -3.44
CA VAL A 17 -13.05 14.50 -2.63
C VAL A 17 -13.16 14.85 -1.13
N LEU A 18 -12.34 15.78 -0.64
CA LEU A 18 -12.42 16.21 0.76
C LEU A 18 -13.70 16.96 1.10
N LYS A 19 -14.25 17.73 0.15
CA LYS A 19 -15.54 18.41 0.31
C LYS A 19 -16.68 17.40 0.37
N GLU A 20 -16.68 16.42 -0.51
CA GLU A 20 -17.65 15.33 -0.52
C GLU A 20 -17.62 14.55 0.81
N VAL A 21 -16.43 14.14 1.27
CA VAL A 21 -16.25 13.50 2.58
C VAL A 21 -16.74 14.38 3.73
N GLN A 22 -16.53 15.70 3.66
CA GLN A 22 -16.99 16.65 4.69
C GLN A 22 -18.51 16.75 4.72
N GLU A 23 -19.16 16.76 3.58
CA GLU A 23 -20.61 16.85 3.45
C GLU A 23 -21.29 15.56 3.99
N GLU A 24 -20.71 14.41 3.70
CA GLU A 24 -21.21 13.08 4.06
C GLU A 24 -20.73 12.57 5.42
N LEU A 25 -19.90 13.34 6.13
CA LEU A 25 -19.21 12.85 7.32
C LEU A 25 -20.15 12.43 8.45
N LEU A 26 -21.27 13.13 8.63
CA LEU A 26 -22.26 12.85 9.69
C LEU A 26 -23.38 11.94 9.22
N GLU A 27 -23.75 12.04 7.97
CA GLU A 27 -24.86 11.28 7.38
C GLU A 27 -24.46 10.89 5.95
N TRP A 28 -24.07 9.62 5.79
CA TRP A 28 -23.64 9.08 4.52
C TRP A 28 -24.77 8.30 3.87
N ASN A 29 -25.22 8.79 2.72
CA ASN A 29 -26.29 8.19 1.93
C ASN A 29 -27.52 7.78 2.81
N ASP A 30 -28.20 6.72 2.44
CA ASP A 30 -29.36 6.18 3.18
C ASP A 30 -28.98 5.47 4.49
N ALA A 31 -27.69 5.37 4.83
CA ALA A 31 -27.24 4.76 6.06
C ALA A 31 -27.60 5.60 7.30
N LYS A 32 -27.87 6.91 7.13
CA LYS A 32 -28.22 7.87 8.19
C LYS A 32 -27.22 7.88 9.35
N SER A 33 -26.00 7.58 9.07
CA SER A 33 -24.85 7.56 9.96
C SER A 33 -23.57 7.77 9.15
N SER A 34 -22.47 8.12 9.79
CA SER A 34 -21.17 8.22 9.12
C SER A 34 -20.75 6.88 8.53
N VAL A 35 -20.06 6.90 7.39
CA VAL A 35 -19.40 5.70 6.84
C VAL A 35 -18.43 5.07 7.85
N MET A 36 -17.88 5.85 8.79
CA MET A 36 -17.00 5.37 9.86
C MET A 36 -17.74 4.56 10.94
N GLU A 37 -19.06 4.69 11.04
CA GLU A 37 -19.91 3.98 12.00
C GLU A 37 -20.60 2.76 11.40
N VAL A 38 -20.57 2.65 10.06
CA VAL A 38 -21.22 1.55 9.33
C VAL A 38 -20.39 0.28 9.42
N SER A 39 -21.05 -0.84 9.75
CA SER A 39 -20.37 -2.14 9.77
C SER A 39 -19.87 -2.55 8.38
N HIS A 40 -18.64 -3.08 8.30
CA HIS A 40 -18.11 -3.65 7.07
C HIS A 40 -18.92 -4.85 6.52
N ARG A 41 -19.89 -5.37 7.30
CA ARG A 41 -20.82 -6.45 6.91
C ARG A 41 -22.17 -5.94 6.42
N SER A 42 -22.43 -4.64 6.52
CA SER A 42 -23.68 -4.05 6.03
C SER A 42 -23.66 -3.96 4.50
N ASP A 43 -24.84 -4.00 3.91
CA ASP A 43 -25.01 -3.87 2.46
C ASP A 43 -24.43 -2.55 1.94
N PHE A 44 -24.61 -1.45 2.68
CA PHE A 44 -24.02 -0.14 2.35
C PHE A 44 -22.51 -0.19 2.18
N PHE A 45 -21.79 -0.83 3.12
CA PHE A 45 -20.33 -0.93 3.02
C PHE A 45 -19.90 -1.91 1.93
N GLN A 46 -20.63 -3.03 1.76
CA GLN A 46 -20.35 -4.01 0.71
C GLN A 46 -20.50 -3.40 -0.69
N GLU A 47 -21.46 -2.52 -0.87
CA GLU A 47 -21.65 -1.78 -2.13
C GLU A 47 -20.43 -0.92 -2.45
N VAL A 48 -19.99 -0.06 -1.52
CA VAL A 48 -18.79 0.77 -1.68
C VAL A 48 -17.54 -0.07 -1.94
N ALA A 49 -17.35 -1.16 -1.22
CA ALA A 49 -16.22 -2.06 -1.43
C ALA A 49 -16.24 -2.70 -2.82
N SER A 50 -17.43 -3.07 -3.29
CA SER A 50 -17.63 -3.66 -4.64
C SER A 50 -17.36 -2.63 -5.73
N GLU A 51 -17.90 -1.42 -5.59
CA GLU A 51 -17.66 -0.32 -6.55
C GLU A 51 -16.17 0.06 -6.59
N SER A 52 -15.53 0.24 -5.44
CA SER A 52 -14.10 0.52 -5.36
C SER A 52 -13.27 -0.56 -6.07
N LYS A 53 -13.62 -1.85 -5.88
CA LYS A 53 -12.95 -2.95 -6.59
C LYS A 53 -13.13 -2.84 -8.11
N LYS A 54 -14.34 -2.55 -8.57
CA LYS A 54 -14.67 -2.37 -10.00
C LYS A 54 -13.88 -1.20 -10.59
N ASP A 55 -13.81 -0.08 -9.89
CA ASP A 55 -13.07 1.10 -10.33
C ASP A 55 -11.58 0.82 -10.48
N PHE A 56 -10.97 0.07 -9.54
CA PHE A 56 -9.58 -0.37 -9.66
C PHE A 56 -9.36 -1.24 -10.90
N ILE A 57 -10.27 -2.18 -11.15
CA ILE A 57 -10.18 -3.07 -12.31
C ILE A 57 -10.24 -2.26 -13.60
N GLU A 58 -11.18 -1.33 -13.69
CA GLU A 58 -11.39 -0.50 -14.88
C GLU A 58 -10.22 0.49 -15.11
N LEU A 59 -9.87 1.28 -14.09
CA LEU A 59 -8.84 2.32 -14.19
C LEU A 59 -7.45 1.76 -14.49
N LEU A 60 -7.14 0.57 -13.97
CA LEU A 60 -5.84 -0.06 -14.16
C LEU A 60 -5.84 -1.12 -15.27
N ASN A 61 -6.97 -1.31 -15.96
CA ASN A 61 -7.14 -2.34 -16.98
C ASN A 61 -6.69 -3.73 -16.50
N ILE A 62 -7.14 -4.12 -15.30
CA ILE A 62 -6.73 -5.37 -14.66
C ILE A 62 -7.33 -6.55 -15.43
N PRO A 63 -6.51 -7.51 -15.91
CA PRO A 63 -7.01 -8.68 -16.63
C PRO A 63 -7.87 -9.58 -15.74
N GLU A 64 -8.82 -10.31 -16.35
CA GLU A 64 -9.78 -11.19 -15.65
C GLU A 64 -9.14 -12.30 -14.81
N ASN A 65 -7.90 -12.69 -15.11
CA ASN A 65 -7.16 -13.68 -14.34
C ASN A 65 -6.47 -13.12 -13.08
N TYR A 66 -6.72 -11.84 -12.71
CA TYR A 66 -6.25 -11.20 -11.48
C TYR A 66 -7.42 -10.81 -10.60
N ASP A 67 -7.18 -10.83 -9.30
CA ASP A 67 -8.11 -10.33 -8.29
C ASP A 67 -7.56 -9.09 -7.58
N VAL A 68 -8.46 -8.14 -7.26
CA VAL A 68 -8.18 -7.00 -6.39
C VAL A 68 -8.59 -7.36 -4.98
N LEU A 69 -7.65 -7.28 -4.04
CA LEU A 69 -7.87 -7.59 -2.63
C LEU A 69 -7.53 -6.37 -1.76
N PHE A 70 -8.45 -5.97 -0.91
CA PHE A 70 -8.22 -4.97 0.13
C PHE A 70 -7.77 -5.67 1.41
N LEU A 71 -6.46 -5.61 1.71
CA LEU A 71 -5.86 -6.30 2.84
C LEU A 71 -5.38 -5.30 3.89
N GLN A 72 -5.53 -5.67 5.16
CA GLN A 72 -4.96 -4.91 6.26
C GLN A 72 -3.43 -5.06 6.33
N GLY A 73 -2.78 -4.21 7.15
CA GLY A 73 -1.36 -4.33 7.50
C GLY A 73 -0.42 -3.51 6.62
N GLY A 74 -0.92 -2.94 5.55
CA GLY A 74 -0.15 -2.10 4.63
C GLY A 74 1.07 -2.81 4.05
N ALA A 75 2.00 -2.04 3.48
CA ALA A 75 3.22 -2.56 2.88
C ALA A 75 4.13 -3.31 3.86
N THR A 76 4.11 -2.96 5.14
CA THR A 76 4.96 -3.62 6.15
C THR A 76 4.56 -5.08 6.33
N GLN A 77 3.28 -5.40 6.33
CA GLN A 77 2.83 -6.78 6.46
C GLN A 77 3.16 -7.62 5.20
N GLN A 78 3.22 -6.99 4.03
CA GLN A 78 3.60 -7.66 2.79
C GLN A 78 5.02 -8.25 2.84
N PHE A 79 5.91 -7.68 3.63
CA PHE A 79 7.25 -8.25 3.84
C PHE A 79 7.24 -9.66 4.44
N ALA A 80 6.20 -10.02 5.17
CA ALA A 80 6.00 -11.38 5.68
C ALA A 80 5.07 -12.19 4.77
N MET A 81 3.99 -11.58 4.25
CA MET A 81 2.99 -12.27 3.44
C MET A 81 3.55 -12.82 2.14
N ILE A 82 4.41 -12.04 1.46
CA ILE A 82 5.05 -12.47 0.21
C ILE A 82 5.88 -13.74 0.40
N PRO A 83 6.87 -13.79 1.32
CA PRO A 83 7.64 -15.02 1.54
C PRO A 83 6.79 -16.18 2.00
N LEU A 84 5.79 -15.98 2.85
CA LEU A 84 4.89 -17.04 3.32
C LEU A 84 4.06 -17.68 2.19
N ASN A 85 3.68 -16.90 1.18
CA ASN A 85 2.84 -17.39 0.09
C ASN A 85 3.64 -17.92 -1.11
N PHE A 86 4.81 -17.37 -1.41
CA PHE A 86 5.52 -17.64 -2.66
C PHE A 86 6.79 -18.48 -2.52
N VAL A 87 7.39 -18.55 -1.33
CA VAL A 87 8.65 -19.30 -1.16
C VAL A 87 8.38 -20.77 -0.89
N LYS A 88 8.71 -21.62 -1.87
CA LYS A 88 8.50 -23.08 -1.77
C LYS A 88 9.64 -23.82 -1.09
N ASN A 89 10.88 -23.35 -1.20
CA ASN A 89 12.08 -24.06 -0.76
C ASN A 89 12.71 -23.49 0.52
N GLY A 90 12.03 -22.59 1.21
CA GLY A 90 12.53 -21.98 2.44
C GLY A 90 13.75 -21.07 2.25
N LYS A 91 14.10 -20.67 1.02
CA LYS A 91 15.24 -19.81 0.68
C LYS A 91 14.85 -18.66 -0.21
N ALA A 92 15.43 -17.47 0.03
CA ALA A 92 15.24 -16.31 -0.84
C ALA A 92 16.47 -15.40 -0.85
N ASN A 93 16.65 -14.72 -1.98
CA ASN A 93 17.68 -13.70 -2.14
C ASN A 93 17.07 -12.31 -1.95
N TYR A 94 17.75 -11.48 -1.17
CA TYR A 94 17.37 -10.09 -0.94
C TYR A 94 18.50 -9.15 -1.30
N LEU A 95 18.18 -8.04 -1.96
CA LEU A 95 19.11 -6.95 -2.19
C LEU A 95 19.03 -5.96 -1.02
N MET A 96 20.14 -5.73 -0.34
CA MET A 96 20.23 -4.76 0.74
C MET A 96 20.48 -3.37 0.16
N THR A 97 19.43 -2.59 -0.04
CA THR A 97 19.48 -1.29 -0.73
C THR A 97 19.17 -0.09 0.16
N GLY A 98 18.79 -0.33 1.41
CA GLY A 98 18.45 0.73 2.36
C GLY A 98 17.51 0.25 3.47
N THR A 99 16.87 1.20 4.15
CA THR A 99 16.05 0.93 5.34
C THR A 99 14.89 -0.03 5.09
N TRP A 100 14.21 0.08 3.96
CA TRP A 100 13.06 -0.76 3.66
C TRP A 100 13.46 -2.19 3.31
N SER A 101 14.51 -2.39 2.55
CA SER A 101 15.05 -3.73 2.30
C SER A 101 15.53 -4.41 3.59
N LYS A 102 16.14 -3.64 4.52
CA LYS A 102 16.51 -4.14 5.85
C LYS A 102 15.30 -4.63 6.65
N LYS A 103 14.21 -3.88 6.64
CA LYS A 103 12.95 -4.28 7.28
C LYS A 103 12.34 -5.52 6.62
N ALA A 104 12.38 -5.61 5.29
CA ALA A 104 11.90 -6.77 4.55
C ALA A 104 12.70 -8.03 4.88
N ILE A 105 14.02 -7.93 4.92
CA ILE A 105 14.92 -9.01 5.32
C ILE A 105 14.62 -9.47 6.75
N ALA A 106 14.50 -8.53 7.70
CA ALA A 106 14.19 -8.84 9.09
C ALA A 106 12.83 -9.52 9.28
N ALA A 107 11.84 -9.18 8.47
CA ALA A 107 10.53 -9.85 8.49
C ALA A 107 10.62 -11.27 7.91
N ALA A 108 11.26 -11.42 6.75
CA ALA A 108 11.35 -12.68 6.03
C ALA A 108 12.27 -13.72 6.70
N SER A 109 13.35 -13.28 7.36
CA SER A 109 14.30 -14.17 8.07
C SER A 109 13.68 -15.00 9.19
N LYS A 110 12.48 -14.65 9.62
CA LYS A 110 11.71 -15.44 10.61
C LYS A 110 11.12 -16.73 10.01
N TYR A 111 11.01 -16.80 8.70
CA TYR A 111 10.31 -17.86 7.98
C TYR A 111 11.18 -18.64 7.01
N LEU A 112 12.32 -18.07 6.61
CA LEU A 112 13.17 -18.65 5.57
C LEU A 112 14.64 -18.25 5.71
N GLU A 113 15.50 -19.02 5.06
CA GLU A 113 16.93 -18.75 4.93
C GLU A 113 17.15 -17.63 3.90
N ILE A 114 17.87 -16.58 4.30
CA ILE A 114 18.10 -15.40 3.46
C ILE A 114 19.55 -15.36 2.98
N THR A 115 19.72 -15.11 1.70
CA THR A 115 21.01 -14.73 1.11
C THR A 115 20.97 -13.28 0.65
N ILE A 116 22.02 -12.52 0.94
CA ILE A 116 22.16 -11.13 0.54
C ILE A 116 23.32 -11.02 -0.46
N PRO A 117 23.06 -11.24 -1.76
CA PRO A 117 24.12 -11.23 -2.77
C PRO A 117 24.71 -9.84 -3.02
N ILE A 118 23.96 -8.78 -2.76
CA ILE A 118 24.38 -7.39 -2.94
C ILE A 118 23.92 -6.59 -1.71
N SER A 119 24.86 -5.88 -1.09
CA SER A 119 24.59 -4.95 0.01
C SER A 119 25.19 -3.58 -0.33
N ASN A 120 24.42 -2.55 -0.01
CA ASN A 120 24.82 -1.14 -0.12
C ASN A 120 25.01 -0.50 1.27
N GLU A 121 25.06 -1.31 2.33
CA GLU A 121 25.08 -0.83 3.72
C GLU A 121 26.36 -0.04 4.03
N ASP A 122 27.51 -0.50 3.54
CA ASP A 122 28.82 0.12 3.78
C ASP A 122 28.98 1.51 3.13
N ASN A 123 28.26 1.74 2.03
CA ASN A 123 28.34 2.99 1.27
C ASN A 123 27.35 4.07 1.74
N LYS A 124 26.52 3.80 2.74
CA LYS A 124 25.46 4.68 3.24
C LYS A 124 24.53 5.26 2.15
N LEU A 125 24.55 4.68 0.96
CA LEU A 125 23.77 5.11 -0.21
C LEU A 125 22.57 4.16 -0.37
N SER A 126 21.36 4.69 -0.22
CA SER A 126 20.15 3.97 -0.62
C SER A 126 19.99 4.04 -2.13
N LEU A 127 19.78 2.90 -2.80
CA LEU A 127 19.49 2.85 -4.23
C LEU A 127 18.19 3.59 -4.59
N ILE A 128 17.29 3.76 -3.64
CA ILE A 128 16.08 4.58 -3.78
C ILE A 128 16.41 6.02 -4.18
N HIS A 129 17.52 6.58 -3.68
CA HIS A 129 17.97 7.92 -4.05
C HIS A 129 18.53 8.00 -5.47
N ILE A 130 18.89 6.87 -6.07
CA ILE A 130 19.41 6.78 -7.43
C ILE A 130 18.28 6.48 -8.42
N SER A 131 17.28 5.74 -8.01
CA SER A 131 16.19 5.26 -8.86
C SER A 131 14.96 6.19 -8.94
N GLU A 132 14.88 7.20 -8.08
CA GLU A 132 13.77 8.17 -8.09
C GLU A 132 14.15 9.42 -8.90
N PRO A 133 13.74 9.54 -10.17
CA PRO A 133 14.06 10.70 -11.01
C PRO A 133 13.45 12.02 -10.47
N THR A 134 12.41 11.94 -9.66
CA THR A 134 11.72 13.09 -9.06
C THR A 134 12.55 13.86 -8.06
N ARG A 135 13.61 13.30 -7.49
CA ARG A 135 14.52 14.00 -6.56
C ARG A 135 15.65 14.76 -7.24
N ARG A 136 15.81 14.62 -8.57
CA ARG A 136 16.85 15.33 -9.33
C ARG A 136 16.41 16.68 -9.90
N VAL A 137 15.15 17.07 -9.69
CA VAL A 137 14.58 18.30 -10.29
C VAL A 137 14.58 19.47 -9.31
N PHE A 138 15.13 19.30 -8.11
CA PHE A 138 15.20 20.36 -7.09
C PHE A 138 16.62 20.62 -6.64
#